data_86ac18f74b9f816ffb3b9f70dfc67832
#
_entry.id   86ac18f74b9f816ffb3b9f70dfc67832
#
_cell.length_a   1.000
_cell.length_b   1.000
_cell.length_c   1.000
_cell.angle_alpha   90.00
_cell.angle_beta   90.00
_cell.angle_gamma   90.00
#
_symmetry.space_group_name_H-M   'P 1'
#
loop_
_entity.id
_entity.type
_entity.pdbx_description
1 polymer ?
#
loop_
_entity_poly.entity_id
_entity_poly.type
_entity_poly.pdbx_seq_one_letter_code
_entity_poly.pdbx_strand_id
1 'polypeptide(L)'
;MTRRLTIGLLGFALLGSDLLAQKQPKAKPIPVSKYKGSKDQDIQLGRQYAAEVEKQMHVVPNEELTAYINRVGKRLVDTGMLDKDFPYTFKVVQEGSINAFALPGGPMFVHTGLIAAAENEAQMAGVLAHELSHVSLRHGIANASKQQTVSGLGALAGAVLGSVIGGGLGEIAAQGTQMGAQAWAMKYSRSAESEADLLGAHTMAKAGYNPIELGRFFEQLEKAMGGDPGKVAQWFSSHPNPGNRTIEIQAQMPFMPSGPYNAREGDLDKMRKMVQALPAAPKAKGQQQPAVKAIPANSPAPEFQISQNFRQVKAGNLALAIPENWKPGSNEESRQVMILPEGGVIDGGGIGAGILIGTFQPKQARTGEEAHNELLQNLNQQNQGQMQAQAAPQATQVSGRNALLSRMVSPSPYQNDKEHDYVVSVPVQKQLLYFIFIGPESRWSQLGPMYGKVLQSVRIGGQ
;
A
#
# COMPACT_ATOMS: atom_id res chain seq x y z
N MET A 1 19.91 -55.26 76.46
CA MET A 1 20.54 -54.11 75.73
C MET A 1 19.69 -53.82 74.50
N THR A 2 18.75 -52.93 74.65
CA THR A 2 17.76 -52.55 73.64
C THR A 2 18.12 -51.19 73.06
N ARG A 3 18.52 -51.15 71.77
CA ARG A 3 18.75 -49.92 71.02
C ARG A 3 17.43 -49.42 70.40
N ARG A 4 16.99 -48.26 70.82
CA ARG A 4 15.86 -47.52 70.23
C ARG A 4 16.32 -46.83 68.98
N LEU A 5 15.68 -47.11 67.81
CA LEU A 5 15.83 -46.36 66.58
C LEU A 5 14.89 -45.16 66.63
N THR A 6 15.43 -43.98 66.52
CA THR A 6 14.68 -42.72 66.39
C THR A 6 14.46 -42.42 64.88
N ILE A 7 13.23 -42.48 64.46
CA ILE A 7 12.84 -42.09 63.09
C ILE A 7 12.67 -40.58 63.05
N GLY A 8 13.57 -39.87 62.35
CA GLY A 8 13.43 -38.46 62.09
C GLY A 8 12.42 -38.23 60.95
N LEU A 9 11.34 -37.48 61.25
CA LEU A 9 10.44 -36.98 60.25
C LEU A 9 11.14 -35.85 59.46
N LEU A 10 11.47 -36.07 58.20
CA LEU A 10 11.83 -35.01 57.28
C LEU A 10 10.52 -34.31 56.81
N GLY A 11 10.36 -33.07 57.22
CA GLY A 11 9.31 -32.19 56.74
C GLY A 11 9.51 -31.87 55.25
N PHE A 12 8.57 -32.33 54.39
CA PHE A 12 8.50 -31.90 53.00
C PHE A 12 7.94 -30.46 53.01
N ALA A 13 8.81 -29.48 52.77
CA ALA A 13 8.42 -28.13 52.43
C ALA A 13 7.73 -28.15 51.08
N LEU A 14 6.42 -27.98 51.04
CA LEU A 14 5.64 -27.65 49.84
C LEU A 14 6.12 -26.28 49.35
N LEU A 15 7.06 -26.29 48.40
CA LEU A 15 7.31 -25.15 47.52
C LEU A 15 6.01 -24.89 46.75
N GLY A 16 5.27 -23.89 47.18
CA GLY A 16 4.13 -23.36 46.43
C GLY A 16 4.61 -22.93 45.06
N SER A 17 4.27 -23.72 44.04
CA SER A 17 4.33 -23.30 42.65
C SER A 17 3.32 -22.17 42.50
N ASP A 18 3.79 -20.94 42.51
CA ASP A 18 3.07 -19.83 41.89
C ASP A 18 2.90 -20.17 40.40
N LEU A 19 1.86 -20.95 40.08
CA LEU A 19 1.34 -21.02 38.74
C LEU A 19 0.85 -19.62 38.44
N LEU A 20 1.66 -18.86 37.68
CA LEU A 20 1.23 -17.60 37.06
C LEU A 20 -0.12 -17.92 36.40
N ALA A 21 -1.19 -17.45 37.02
CA ALA A 21 -2.54 -17.58 36.50
C ALA A 21 -2.56 -16.83 35.16
N GLN A 22 -2.29 -17.53 34.05
CA GLN A 22 -2.52 -17.00 32.73
C GLN A 22 -3.96 -16.59 32.68
N LYS A 23 -4.17 -15.27 32.55
CA LYS A 23 -5.52 -14.70 32.37
C LYS A 23 -6.21 -15.46 31.26
N GLN A 24 -7.27 -16.18 31.56
CA GLN A 24 -8.03 -16.88 30.54
C GLN A 24 -8.47 -15.91 29.46
N PRO A 25 -8.36 -16.27 28.17
CA PRO A 25 -8.79 -15.42 27.09
C PRO A 25 -10.28 -15.08 27.27
N LYS A 26 -10.62 -13.83 26.97
CA LYS A 26 -12.02 -13.37 26.99
C LYS A 26 -12.53 -13.29 25.54
N ALA A 27 -13.79 -13.62 25.33
CA ALA A 27 -14.44 -13.39 24.05
C ALA A 27 -14.36 -11.92 23.66
N LYS A 28 -13.82 -11.65 22.46
CA LYS A 28 -13.90 -10.32 21.84
C LYS A 28 -15.27 -10.19 21.15
N PRO A 29 -15.92 -9.03 21.22
CA PRO A 29 -17.16 -8.81 20.46
C PRO A 29 -16.86 -8.91 18.96
N ILE A 30 -17.77 -9.53 18.21
CA ILE A 30 -17.66 -9.59 16.75
C ILE A 30 -17.76 -8.17 16.20
N PRO A 31 -16.78 -7.71 15.39
CA PRO A 31 -16.79 -6.36 14.86
C PRO A 31 -18.00 -6.10 13.96
N VAL A 32 -18.51 -4.87 14.02
CA VAL A 32 -19.54 -4.36 13.12
C VAL A 32 -19.13 -3.01 12.55
N SER A 33 -19.60 -2.68 11.36
CA SER A 33 -19.26 -1.40 10.74
C SER A 33 -19.69 -0.20 11.59
N LYS A 34 -18.78 0.70 11.84
CA LYS A 34 -18.99 1.98 12.54
C LYS A 34 -19.29 3.13 11.56
N TYR A 35 -19.07 2.93 10.27
CA TYR A 35 -19.28 3.93 9.25
C TYR A 35 -20.76 4.05 8.89
N LYS A 36 -21.29 5.27 8.85
CA LYS A 36 -22.72 5.56 8.69
C LYS A 36 -23.15 6.04 7.30
N GLY A 37 -22.21 6.11 6.33
CA GLY A 37 -22.53 6.50 4.96
C GLY A 37 -23.43 5.50 4.22
N SER A 38 -23.89 5.86 3.02
CA SER A 38 -24.76 5.01 2.21
C SER A 38 -24.01 3.78 1.67
N LYS A 39 -24.61 2.59 1.80
CA LYS A 39 -24.10 1.36 1.20
C LYS A 39 -24.27 1.36 -0.33
N ASP A 40 -25.32 1.99 -0.84
CA ASP A 40 -25.54 2.10 -2.29
C ASP A 40 -24.43 2.91 -2.95
N GLN A 41 -23.92 3.94 -2.28
CA GLN A 41 -22.75 4.70 -2.75
C GLN A 41 -21.50 3.82 -2.79
N ASP A 42 -21.25 2.98 -1.78
CA ASP A 42 -20.14 2.03 -1.79
C ASP A 42 -20.25 1.06 -2.97
N ILE A 43 -21.46 0.52 -3.21
CA ILE A 43 -21.71 -0.41 -4.33
C ILE A 43 -21.47 0.27 -5.68
N GLN A 44 -21.95 1.49 -5.87
CA GLN A 44 -21.71 2.24 -7.10
C GLN A 44 -20.24 2.52 -7.33
N LEU A 45 -19.54 2.98 -6.30
CA LEU A 45 -18.11 3.24 -6.33
C LEU A 45 -17.31 1.97 -6.65
N GLY A 46 -17.65 0.86 -5.99
CA GLY A 46 -17.00 -0.43 -6.24
C GLY A 46 -17.19 -0.93 -7.65
N ARG A 47 -18.38 -0.76 -8.24
CA ARG A 47 -18.63 -1.12 -9.65
C ARG A 47 -17.78 -0.28 -10.62
N GLN A 48 -17.65 1.03 -10.35
CA GLN A 48 -16.81 1.91 -11.17
C GLN A 48 -15.34 1.49 -11.11
N TYR A 49 -14.83 1.24 -9.90
CA TYR A 49 -13.46 0.79 -9.71
C TYR A 49 -13.22 -0.61 -10.28
N ALA A 50 -14.16 -1.54 -10.14
CA ALA A 50 -14.04 -2.88 -10.71
C ALA A 50 -13.91 -2.82 -12.24
N ALA A 51 -14.70 -1.98 -12.91
CA ALA A 51 -14.59 -1.78 -14.34
C ALA A 51 -13.22 -1.22 -14.77
N GLU A 52 -12.61 -0.38 -13.93
CA GLU A 52 -11.28 0.15 -14.21
C GLU A 52 -10.18 -0.90 -13.95
N VAL A 53 -10.28 -1.69 -12.87
CA VAL A 53 -9.38 -2.83 -12.62
C VAL A 53 -9.37 -3.79 -13.79
N GLU A 54 -10.55 -4.10 -14.34
CA GLU A 54 -10.70 -5.04 -15.46
C GLU A 54 -10.11 -4.53 -16.78
N LYS A 55 -9.93 -3.21 -16.91
CA LYS A 55 -9.19 -2.63 -18.06
C LYS A 55 -7.68 -2.70 -17.87
N GLN A 56 -7.20 -2.55 -16.61
CA GLN A 56 -5.79 -2.44 -16.28
C GLN A 56 -5.15 -3.81 -16.01
N MET A 57 -5.90 -4.73 -15.41
CA MET A 57 -5.42 -6.06 -15.03
C MET A 57 -5.99 -7.13 -15.95
N HIS A 58 -5.18 -8.12 -16.28
CA HIS A 58 -5.63 -9.25 -17.07
C HIS A 58 -6.50 -10.20 -16.24
N VAL A 59 -7.82 -10.09 -16.38
CA VAL A 59 -8.74 -11.08 -15.81
C VAL A 59 -8.54 -12.41 -16.51
N VAL A 60 -8.28 -13.47 -15.73
CA VAL A 60 -8.01 -14.80 -16.27
C VAL A 60 -9.28 -15.38 -16.91
N PRO A 61 -9.29 -15.64 -18.23
CA PRO A 61 -10.46 -16.19 -18.92
C PRO A 61 -10.53 -17.72 -18.74
N ASN A 62 -10.51 -18.18 -17.48
CA ASN A 62 -10.58 -19.61 -17.14
C ASN A 62 -11.77 -19.85 -16.22
N GLU A 63 -12.80 -20.48 -16.77
CA GLU A 63 -14.06 -20.72 -16.04
C GLU A 63 -13.87 -21.61 -14.82
N GLU A 64 -13.00 -22.61 -14.87
CA GLU A 64 -12.77 -23.53 -13.76
C GLU A 64 -12.09 -22.83 -12.58
N LEU A 65 -11.04 -22.03 -12.83
CA LEU A 65 -10.40 -21.21 -11.79
C LEU A 65 -11.39 -20.21 -11.19
N THR A 66 -12.14 -19.52 -12.04
CA THR A 66 -13.13 -18.53 -11.60
C THR A 66 -14.24 -19.19 -10.79
N ALA A 67 -14.77 -20.34 -11.23
CA ALA A 67 -15.80 -21.09 -10.53
C ALA A 67 -15.29 -21.59 -9.17
N TYR A 68 -14.04 -22.04 -9.09
CA TYR A 68 -13.44 -22.48 -7.84
C TYR A 68 -13.37 -21.34 -6.81
N ILE A 69 -12.81 -20.18 -7.19
CA ILE A 69 -12.73 -19.01 -6.31
C ILE A 69 -14.12 -18.52 -5.90
N ASN A 70 -15.09 -18.53 -6.82
CA ASN A 70 -16.47 -18.18 -6.50
C ASN A 70 -17.11 -19.15 -5.51
N ARG A 71 -16.86 -20.45 -5.59
CA ARG A 71 -17.38 -21.41 -4.59
C ARG A 71 -16.80 -21.14 -3.19
N VAL A 72 -15.48 -20.91 -3.09
CA VAL A 72 -14.82 -20.57 -1.81
C VAL A 72 -15.37 -19.26 -1.27
N GLY A 73 -15.41 -18.19 -2.08
CA GLY A 73 -15.93 -16.90 -1.67
C GLY A 73 -17.41 -16.94 -1.28
N LYS A 74 -18.23 -17.64 -2.07
CA LYS A 74 -19.66 -17.80 -1.76
C LYS A 74 -19.88 -18.55 -0.45
N ARG A 75 -19.14 -19.62 -0.16
CA ARG A 75 -19.20 -20.34 1.11
C ARG A 75 -18.96 -19.40 2.30
N LEU A 76 -18.00 -18.49 2.19
CA LEU A 76 -17.70 -17.50 3.24
C LEU A 76 -18.86 -16.49 3.39
N VAL A 77 -19.41 -15.99 2.29
CA VAL A 77 -20.53 -15.05 2.29
C VAL A 77 -21.81 -15.70 2.86
N ASP A 78 -22.10 -16.93 2.48
CA ASP A 78 -23.31 -17.68 2.90
C ASP A 78 -23.33 -18.00 4.41
N THR A 79 -22.23 -17.79 5.13
CA THR A 79 -22.21 -17.89 6.60
C THR A 79 -23.13 -16.89 7.27
N GLY A 80 -23.45 -15.76 6.62
CA GLY A 80 -24.21 -14.65 7.21
C GLY A 80 -23.44 -13.87 8.29
N MET A 81 -22.12 -14.04 8.36
CA MET A 81 -21.26 -13.25 9.25
C MET A 81 -20.95 -11.87 8.64
N LEU A 82 -20.92 -11.80 7.32
CA LEU A 82 -20.63 -10.61 6.56
C LEU A 82 -21.91 -9.81 6.28
N ASP A 83 -21.74 -8.53 5.93
CA ASP A 83 -22.88 -7.68 5.58
C ASP A 83 -23.54 -8.17 4.28
N LYS A 84 -24.79 -8.67 4.40
CA LYS A 84 -25.54 -9.28 3.30
C LYS A 84 -26.01 -8.31 2.21
N ASP A 85 -25.97 -7.01 2.49
CA ASP A 85 -26.45 -6.00 1.54
C ASP A 85 -25.42 -5.72 0.42
N PHE A 86 -24.18 -6.21 0.56
CA PHE A 86 -23.18 -6.08 -0.46
C PHE A 86 -23.21 -7.22 -1.49
N PRO A 87 -23.21 -6.91 -2.81
CA PRO A 87 -23.16 -7.90 -3.89
C PRO A 87 -21.72 -8.38 -4.13
N TYR A 88 -21.23 -9.29 -3.28
CA TYR A 88 -19.89 -9.83 -3.40
C TYR A 88 -19.68 -10.58 -4.71
N THR A 89 -18.62 -10.24 -5.43
CA THR A 89 -18.22 -10.90 -6.67
C THR A 89 -16.72 -11.22 -6.65
N PHE A 90 -16.30 -12.27 -7.36
CA PHE A 90 -14.92 -12.74 -7.32
C PHE A 90 -14.38 -12.93 -8.73
N LYS A 91 -13.23 -12.34 -9.01
CA LYS A 91 -12.50 -12.49 -10.27
C LYS A 91 -11.06 -12.86 -10.01
N VAL A 92 -10.48 -13.70 -10.87
CA VAL A 92 -9.06 -14.04 -10.84
C VAL A 92 -8.33 -13.13 -11.81
N VAL A 93 -7.24 -12.52 -11.36
CA VAL A 93 -6.36 -11.70 -12.20
C VAL A 93 -4.98 -12.35 -12.29
N GLN A 94 -4.41 -12.30 -13.48
CA GLN A 94 -3.09 -12.89 -13.75
C GLN A 94 -1.99 -11.94 -13.27
N GLU A 95 -1.63 -12.10 -12.01
CA GLU A 95 -0.61 -11.32 -11.34
C GLU A 95 0.20 -12.24 -10.41
N GLY A 96 1.53 -12.20 -10.54
CA GLY A 96 2.43 -13.10 -9.80
C GLY A 96 2.66 -12.70 -8.34
N SER A 97 2.30 -11.47 -7.93
CA SER A 97 2.36 -11.05 -6.54
C SER A 97 1.34 -11.82 -5.69
N ILE A 98 1.71 -12.11 -4.45
CA ILE A 98 0.85 -12.81 -3.49
C ILE A 98 -0.11 -11.78 -2.90
N ASN A 99 -1.30 -11.66 -3.50
CA ASN A 99 -2.26 -10.66 -3.10
C ASN A 99 -3.70 -11.06 -3.43
N ALA A 100 -4.65 -10.48 -2.73
CA ALA A 100 -6.05 -10.30 -3.11
C ALA A 100 -6.49 -8.94 -2.57
N PHE A 101 -7.49 -8.34 -3.18
CA PHE A 101 -8.06 -7.10 -2.68
C PHE A 101 -9.54 -7.02 -3.00
N ALA A 102 -10.27 -6.38 -2.10
CA ALA A 102 -11.68 -6.13 -2.28
C ALA A 102 -11.98 -4.63 -2.37
N LEU A 103 -12.86 -4.27 -3.29
CA LEU A 103 -13.32 -2.91 -3.49
C LEU A 103 -14.55 -2.61 -2.61
N PRO A 104 -14.82 -1.35 -2.29
CA PRO A 104 -16.05 -0.99 -1.62
C PRO A 104 -17.27 -1.62 -2.28
N GLY A 105 -18.25 -2.07 -1.49
CA GLY A 105 -19.48 -2.64 -2.02
C GLY A 105 -19.36 -4.05 -2.58
N GLY A 106 -18.20 -4.73 -2.54
CA GLY A 106 -18.12 -6.18 -2.69
C GLY A 106 -17.28 -6.79 -3.80
N PRO A 107 -16.90 -6.09 -4.91
CA PRO A 107 -16.05 -6.70 -5.92
C PRO A 107 -14.69 -7.08 -5.36
N MET A 108 -14.24 -8.33 -5.58
CA MET A 108 -12.96 -8.86 -5.13
C MET A 108 -12.15 -9.40 -6.31
N PHE A 109 -10.83 -9.13 -6.28
CA PHE A 109 -9.86 -9.61 -7.24
C PHE A 109 -8.81 -10.46 -6.54
N VAL A 110 -8.59 -11.66 -7.06
CA VAL A 110 -7.66 -12.66 -6.49
C VAL A 110 -6.50 -12.84 -7.45
N HIS A 111 -5.29 -12.57 -7.01
CA HIS A 111 -4.09 -12.76 -7.82
C HIS A 111 -3.77 -14.24 -7.99
N THR A 112 -3.29 -14.62 -9.16
CA THR A 112 -2.79 -15.97 -9.40
C THR A 112 -1.64 -16.33 -8.46
N GLY A 113 -0.84 -15.34 -8.02
CA GLY A 113 0.22 -15.52 -7.03
C GLY A 113 -0.29 -16.02 -5.68
N LEU A 114 -1.47 -15.59 -5.22
CA LEU A 114 -2.09 -16.10 -3.99
C LEU A 114 -2.47 -17.59 -4.14
N ILE A 115 -3.10 -17.96 -5.27
CA ILE A 115 -3.49 -19.35 -5.55
C ILE A 115 -2.26 -20.25 -5.58
N ALA A 116 -1.15 -19.76 -6.15
CA ALA A 116 0.11 -20.49 -6.23
C ALA A 116 0.80 -20.66 -4.86
N ALA A 117 0.70 -19.66 -3.98
CA ALA A 117 1.40 -19.61 -2.70
C ALA A 117 0.68 -20.30 -1.54
N ALA A 118 -0.66 -20.32 -1.54
CA ALA A 118 -1.41 -20.94 -0.46
C ALA A 118 -1.12 -22.46 -0.36
N GLU A 119 -0.73 -22.96 0.80
CA GLU A 119 -0.42 -24.38 1.03
C GLU A 119 -1.67 -25.27 1.05
N ASN A 120 -2.80 -24.71 1.47
CA ASN A 120 -4.09 -25.37 1.48
C ASN A 120 -5.22 -24.37 1.21
N GLU A 121 -6.43 -24.89 0.93
CA GLU A 121 -7.58 -24.06 0.61
C GLU A 121 -8.00 -23.16 1.77
N ALA A 122 -7.81 -23.59 3.02
CA ALA A 122 -8.18 -22.80 4.19
C ALA A 122 -7.28 -21.53 4.33
N GLN A 123 -6.01 -21.59 3.91
CA GLN A 123 -5.14 -20.40 3.84
C GLN A 123 -5.69 -19.38 2.84
N MET A 124 -6.04 -19.83 1.64
CA MET A 124 -6.63 -18.97 0.63
C MET A 124 -7.99 -18.43 1.09
N ALA A 125 -8.86 -19.28 1.64
CA ALA A 125 -10.14 -18.87 2.21
C ALA A 125 -9.96 -17.84 3.34
N GLY A 126 -8.87 -17.95 4.10
CA GLY A 126 -8.51 -17.00 5.15
C GLY A 126 -8.25 -15.61 4.60
N VAL A 127 -7.44 -15.50 3.56
CA VAL A 127 -7.19 -14.20 2.88
C VAL A 127 -8.49 -13.62 2.32
N LEU A 128 -9.30 -14.45 1.64
CA LEU A 128 -10.60 -13.99 1.14
C LEU A 128 -11.52 -13.52 2.29
N ALA A 129 -11.58 -14.23 3.40
CA ALA A 129 -12.39 -13.86 4.56
C ALA A 129 -11.92 -12.54 5.20
N HIS A 130 -10.60 -12.30 5.24
CA HIS A 130 -10.01 -11.06 5.71
C HIS A 130 -10.43 -9.87 4.82
N GLU A 131 -10.29 -10.01 3.50
CA GLU A 131 -10.68 -8.98 2.53
C GLU A 131 -12.19 -8.69 2.57
N LEU A 132 -13.01 -9.74 2.60
CA LEU A 132 -14.46 -9.61 2.74
C LEU A 132 -14.84 -8.91 4.04
N SER A 133 -14.07 -9.11 5.11
CA SER A 133 -14.27 -8.42 6.39
C SER A 133 -13.98 -6.92 6.26
N HIS A 134 -12.96 -6.51 5.53
CA HIS A 134 -12.72 -5.09 5.25
C HIS A 134 -13.89 -4.43 4.52
N VAL A 135 -14.50 -5.12 3.56
CA VAL A 135 -15.73 -4.66 2.87
C VAL A 135 -16.90 -4.56 3.83
N SER A 136 -17.18 -5.64 4.56
CA SER A 136 -18.30 -5.73 5.50
C SER A 136 -18.21 -4.65 6.60
N LEU A 137 -17.02 -4.39 7.12
CA LEU A 137 -16.73 -3.37 8.10
C LEU A 137 -16.57 -1.97 7.50
N ARG A 138 -16.52 -1.86 6.16
CA ARG A 138 -16.43 -0.62 5.39
C ARG A 138 -15.15 0.16 5.70
N HIS A 139 -14.05 -0.55 6.01
CA HIS A 139 -12.77 0.06 6.41
C HIS A 139 -12.18 0.98 5.33
N GLY A 140 -12.26 0.60 4.06
CA GLY A 140 -11.77 1.40 2.94
C GLY A 140 -12.43 2.78 2.87
N ILE A 141 -13.77 2.81 2.91
CA ILE A 141 -14.53 4.07 2.86
C ILE A 141 -14.32 4.91 4.13
N ALA A 142 -14.32 4.28 5.31
CA ALA A 142 -14.08 4.97 6.57
C ALA A 142 -12.68 5.61 6.61
N ASN A 143 -11.68 4.93 6.06
CA ASN A 143 -10.31 5.44 5.96
C ASN A 143 -10.22 6.61 4.97
N ALA A 144 -10.83 6.47 3.79
CA ALA A 144 -10.92 7.54 2.79
C ALA A 144 -11.58 8.81 3.38
N SER A 145 -12.71 8.67 4.08
CA SER A 145 -13.41 9.78 4.72
C SER A 145 -12.58 10.48 5.78
N LYS A 146 -11.79 9.74 6.58
CA LYS A 146 -10.87 10.32 7.57
C LYS A 146 -9.74 11.11 6.90
N GLN A 147 -9.15 10.57 5.85
CA GLN A 147 -8.09 11.26 5.11
C GLN A 147 -8.59 12.56 4.47
N GLN A 148 -9.84 12.59 3.99
CA GLN A 148 -10.50 13.80 3.49
C GLN A 148 -10.64 14.90 4.55
N THR A 149 -11.03 14.52 5.75
CA THR A 149 -11.22 15.47 6.86
C THR A 149 -9.89 16.07 7.33
N VAL A 150 -8.81 15.27 7.31
CA VAL A 150 -7.47 15.69 7.77
C VAL A 150 -6.72 16.51 6.71
N SER A 151 -6.92 16.22 5.42
CA SER A 151 -6.14 16.82 4.33
C SER A 151 -6.73 18.09 3.72
N GLY A 152 -7.89 18.56 4.18
CA GLY A 152 -8.58 19.71 3.57
C GLY A 152 -9.02 19.48 2.11
N LEU A 153 -8.88 18.25 1.62
CA LEU A 153 -9.27 17.80 0.28
C LEU A 153 -10.77 17.48 0.18
N GLY A 154 -11.58 17.94 1.15
CA GLY A 154 -13.03 17.79 1.14
C GLY A 154 -13.73 18.29 -0.13
N ALA A 155 -13.06 19.14 -0.91
CA ALA A 155 -13.58 19.60 -2.20
C ALA A 155 -13.43 18.57 -3.33
N LEU A 156 -12.35 17.76 -3.36
CA LEU A 156 -12.13 16.80 -4.46
C LEU A 156 -12.91 15.49 -4.25
N ALA A 157 -13.06 15.06 -3.02
CA ALA A 157 -13.86 13.85 -2.77
C ALA A 157 -15.35 14.18 -2.58
N GLY A 158 -15.70 15.38 -2.13
CA GLY A 158 -17.05 15.95 -2.25
C GLY A 158 -17.45 16.12 -3.72
N ALA A 159 -16.51 16.45 -4.61
CA ALA A 159 -16.74 16.45 -6.05
C ALA A 159 -16.92 15.03 -6.63
N VAL A 160 -16.18 14.04 -6.14
CA VAL A 160 -16.37 12.62 -6.54
C VAL A 160 -17.69 12.07 -5.97
N LEU A 161 -18.05 12.38 -4.73
CA LEU A 161 -19.33 11.99 -4.13
C LEU A 161 -20.50 12.87 -4.61
N GLY A 162 -20.27 14.16 -4.81
CA GLY A 162 -21.30 15.12 -5.24
C GLY A 162 -21.62 15.06 -6.74
N SER A 163 -20.66 14.70 -7.60
CA SER A 163 -20.90 14.50 -9.04
C SER A 163 -21.61 13.19 -9.37
N VAL A 164 -21.56 12.20 -8.47
CA VAL A 164 -22.39 10.99 -8.56
C VAL A 164 -23.87 11.31 -8.32
N ILE A 165 -24.19 12.42 -7.65
CA ILE A 165 -25.56 12.83 -7.32
C ILE A 165 -26.14 13.86 -8.29
N GLY A 166 -25.34 14.50 -9.15
CA GLY A 166 -25.82 15.53 -10.09
C GLY A 166 -24.85 15.90 -11.20
N GLY A 167 -25.08 15.40 -12.39
CA GLY A 167 -24.83 16.04 -13.65
C GLY A 167 -23.39 16.48 -13.97
N GLY A 168 -22.46 15.56 -14.18
CA GLY A 168 -21.10 15.89 -14.62
C GLY A 168 -20.22 14.67 -14.90
N LEU A 169 -20.82 13.55 -15.29
CA LEU A 169 -20.15 12.25 -15.50
C LEU A 169 -19.09 12.23 -16.62
N GLY A 170 -19.04 13.23 -17.49
CA GLY A 170 -18.14 13.23 -18.65
C GLY A 170 -16.69 13.65 -18.36
N GLU A 171 -16.45 14.53 -17.39
CA GLU A 171 -15.11 15.06 -17.10
C GLU A 171 -14.31 14.20 -16.10
N ILE A 172 -15.00 13.46 -15.25
CA ILE A 172 -14.37 12.57 -14.24
C ILE A 172 -13.87 11.28 -14.88
N ALA A 173 -14.51 10.81 -15.93
CA ALA A 173 -14.06 9.63 -16.69
C ALA A 173 -12.69 9.85 -17.36
N ALA A 174 -12.33 11.06 -17.72
CA ALA A 174 -11.03 11.40 -18.29
C ALA A 174 -9.89 11.53 -17.24
N GLN A 175 -10.23 11.76 -15.98
CA GLN A 175 -9.27 11.79 -14.85
C GLN A 175 -9.26 10.49 -14.02
N GLY A 176 -10.23 9.60 -14.27
CA GLY A 176 -10.50 8.40 -13.46
C GLY A 176 -9.47 7.28 -13.58
N THR A 177 -8.62 7.30 -14.60
CA THR A 177 -7.64 6.24 -14.85
C THR A 177 -6.50 6.19 -13.82
N GLN A 178 -6.22 7.28 -13.13
CA GLN A 178 -5.21 7.31 -12.06
C GLN A 178 -5.77 7.11 -10.65
N MET A 179 -7.04 7.47 -10.42
CA MET A 179 -7.67 7.29 -9.09
C MET A 179 -8.10 5.85 -8.82
N GLY A 180 -8.40 5.07 -9.85
CA GLY A 180 -8.82 3.68 -9.70
C GLY A 180 -7.75 2.82 -9.03
N ALA A 181 -6.49 2.91 -9.45
CA ALA A 181 -5.38 2.14 -8.88
C ALA A 181 -5.02 2.54 -7.44
N GLN A 182 -5.31 3.77 -7.03
CA GLN A 182 -4.98 4.27 -5.69
C GLN A 182 -6.03 3.92 -4.62
N ALA A 183 -7.26 3.62 -5.02
CA ALA A 183 -8.35 3.41 -4.06
C ALA A 183 -8.21 2.11 -3.27
N TRP A 184 -7.55 1.09 -3.81
CA TRP A 184 -7.30 -0.18 -3.10
C TRP A 184 -5.92 -0.29 -2.45
N ALA A 185 -4.98 0.63 -2.75
CA ALA A 185 -3.68 0.72 -2.08
C ALA A 185 -3.74 1.47 -0.73
N MET A 186 -4.93 1.62 -0.14
CA MET A 186 -5.07 2.30 1.14
C MET A 186 -4.50 1.46 2.28
N LYS A 187 -3.53 2.03 2.98
CA LYS A 187 -2.99 1.42 4.19
C LYS A 187 -4.00 1.45 5.31
N TYR A 188 -4.38 0.28 5.80
CA TYR A 188 -5.27 0.15 6.94
C TYR A 188 -4.57 0.44 8.27
N SER A 189 -5.34 0.83 9.28
CA SER A 189 -4.81 0.92 10.65
C SER A 189 -4.67 -0.46 11.27
N ARG A 190 -3.76 -0.64 12.23
CA ARG A 190 -3.61 -1.91 12.96
C ARG A 190 -4.91 -2.38 13.62
N SER A 191 -5.76 -1.44 14.07
CA SER A 191 -7.08 -1.79 14.63
C SER A 191 -8.04 -2.32 13.57
N ALA A 192 -8.03 -1.75 12.35
CA ALA A 192 -8.83 -2.26 11.25
C ALA A 192 -8.37 -3.66 10.81
N GLU A 193 -7.05 -3.90 10.82
CA GLU A 193 -6.51 -5.23 10.57
C GLU A 193 -6.97 -6.25 11.61
N SER A 194 -6.86 -5.92 12.91
CA SER A 194 -7.33 -6.82 13.99
C SER A 194 -8.84 -7.06 13.94
N GLU A 195 -9.64 -6.06 13.54
CA GLU A 195 -11.09 -6.22 13.33
C GLU A 195 -11.37 -7.15 12.14
N ALA A 196 -10.62 -7.01 11.03
CA ALA A 196 -10.76 -7.86 9.84
C ALA A 196 -10.31 -9.31 10.12
N ASP A 197 -9.21 -9.49 10.86
CA ASP A 197 -8.75 -10.82 11.29
C ASP A 197 -9.80 -11.52 12.16
N LEU A 198 -10.38 -10.81 13.13
CA LEU A 198 -11.36 -11.39 14.03
C LEU A 198 -12.63 -11.79 13.29
N LEU A 199 -13.22 -10.91 12.48
CA LEU A 199 -14.41 -11.21 11.70
C LEU A 199 -14.12 -12.29 10.66
N GLY A 200 -12.96 -12.24 9.99
CA GLY A 200 -12.52 -13.25 9.04
C GLY A 200 -12.39 -14.63 9.66
N ALA A 201 -11.74 -14.72 10.83
CA ALA A 201 -11.60 -15.97 11.56
C ALA A 201 -12.96 -16.58 11.97
N HIS A 202 -13.90 -15.77 12.48
CA HIS A 202 -15.27 -16.22 12.77
C HIS A 202 -16.00 -16.68 11.50
N THR A 203 -15.82 -15.97 10.39
CA THR A 203 -16.39 -16.33 9.09
C THR A 203 -15.85 -17.67 8.60
N MET A 204 -14.51 -17.89 8.68
CA MET A 204 -13.87 -19.15 8.36
C MET A 204 -14.42 -20.31 9.20
N ALA A 205 -14.44 -20.15 10.53
CA ALA A 205 -14.95 -21.18 11.44
C ALA A 205 -16.39 -21.58 11.08
N LYS A 206 -17.26 -20.61 10.83
CA LYS A 206 -18.66 -20.86 10.48
C LYS A 206 -18.80 -21.47 9.08
N ALA A 207 -17.88 -21.17 8.16
CA ALA A 207 -17.77 -21.79 6.84
C ALA A 207 -17.19 -23.22 6.88
N GLY A 208 -16.68 -23.68 8.04
CA GLY A 208 -16.03 -24.98 8.21
C GLY A 208 -14.57 -25.02 7.82
N TYR A 209 -13.91 -23.86 7.64
CA TYR A 209 -12.46 -23.75 7.47
C TYR A 209 -11.77 -23.53 8.82
N ASN A 210 -10.54 -24.05 8.96
CA ASN A 210 -9.75 -23.84 10.17
C ASN A 210 -9.25 -22.38 10.27
N PRO A 211 -9.71 -21.60 11.27
CA PRO A 211 -9.36 -20.18 11.39
C PRO A 211 -7.86 -19.94 11.59
N ILE A 212 -7.12 -20.89 12.15
CA ILE A 212 -5.68 -20.76 12.38
C ILE A 212 -4.90 -20.62 11.07
N GLU A 213 -5.42 -21.16 9.97
CA GLU A 213 -4.74 -21.11 8.68
C GLU A 213 -4.61 -19.67 8.12
N LEU A 214 -5.49 -18.75 8.54
CA LEU A 214 -5.33 -17.32 8.26
C LEU A 214 -4.02 -16.78 8.87
N GLY A 215 -3.80 -17.02 10.16
CA GLY A 215 -2.57 -16.58 10.84
C GLY A 215 -1.32 -17.26 10.28
N ARG A 216 -1.38 -18.57 10.03
CA ARG A 216 -0.27 -19.32 9.43
C ARG A 216 0.14 -18.79 8.06
N PHE A 217 -0.84 -18.41 7.24
CA PHE A 217 -0.54 -17.80 5.96
C PHE A 217 0.22 -16.49 6.10
N PHE A 218 -0.17 -15.62 7.04
CA PHE A 218 0.57 -14.38 7.28
C PHE A 218 1.98 -14.61 7.81
N GLU A 219 2.19 -15.60 8.69
CA GLU A 219 3.55 -16.00 9.11
C GLU A 219 4.39 -16.53 7.94
N GLN A 220 3.77 -17.23 7.00
CA GLN A 220 4.43 -17.67 5.77
C GLN A 220 4.85 -16.48 4.90
N LEU A 221 3.98 -15.47 4.75
CA LEU A 221 4.31 -14.24 4.01
C LEU A 221 5.46 -13.46 4.67
N GLU A 222 5.48 -13.37 6.00
CA GLU A 222 6.58 -12.71 6.74
C GLU A 222 7.91 -13.41 6.51
N LYS A 223 7.93 -14.73 6.52
CA LYS A 223 9.14 -15.51 6.20
C LYS A 223 9.58 -15.29 4.75
N ALA A 224 8.63 -15.19 3.82
CA ALA A 224 8.91 -14.94 2.41
C ALA A 224 9.50 -13.54 2.17
N MET A 225 9.20 -12.53 3.02
CA MET A 225 9.85 -11.21 2.95
C MET A 225 11.37 -11.28 3.12
N GLY A 226 11.89 -12.25 3.90
CA GLY A 226 13.33 -12.46 4.06
C GLY A 226 14.03 -13.06 2.82
N GLY A 227 13.25 -13.60 1.85
CA GLY A 227 13.78 -14.25 0.65
C GLY A 227 13.47 -13.54 -0.65
N ASP A 228 12.22 -13.19 -0.91
CA ASP A 228 11.76 -12.48 -2.12
C ASP A 228 10.74 -11.39 -1.74
N PRO A 229 11.23 -10.22 -1.29
CA PRO A 229 10.35 -9.15 -0.84
C PRO A 229 9.36 -8.67 -1.91
N GLY A 230 9.74 -8.74 -3.19
CA GLY A 230 8.93 -8.21 -4.29
C GLY A 230 7.56 -8.88 -4.42
N LYS A 231 7.46 -10.18 -4.10
CA LYS A 231 6.20 -10.93 -4.20
C LYS A 231 5.19 -10.62 -3.10
N VAL A 232 5.65 -10.18 -1.94
CA VAL A 232 4.82 -9.94 -0.75
C VAL A 232 4.75 -8.47 -0.34
N ALA A 233 5.60 -7.62 -0.91
CA ALA A 233 5.68 -6.20 -0.56
C ALA A 233 4.35 -5.47 -0.75
N GLN A 234 3.60 -5.80 -1.80
CA GLN A 234 2.31 -5.20 -2.08
C GLN A 234 1.29 -5.50 -0.96
N TRP A 235 1.27 -6.73 -0.44
CA TRP A 235 0.40 -7.09 0.69
C TRP A 235 0.70 -6.23 1.92
N PHE A 236 1.97 -6.18 2.35
CA PHE A 236 2.35 -5.44 3.57
C PHE A 236 2.29 -3.92 3.43
N SER A 237 2.27 -3.38 2.21
CA SER A 237 2.06 -1.94 1.98
C SER A 237 0.66 -1.49 2.36
N SER A 238 -0.37 -2.30 2.08
CA SER A 238 -1.78 -2.03 2.40
C SER A 238 -2.21 -2.61 3.77
N HIS A 239 -1.65 -3.77 4.16
CA HIS A 239 -2.00 -4.52 5.37
C HIS A 239 -0.82 -4.58 6.35
N PRO A 240 -0.61 -3.53 7.16
CA PRO A 240 0.47 -3.55 8.14
C PRO A 240 0.23 -4.64 9.18
N ASN A 241 1.27 -5.41 9.49
CA ASN A 241 1.17 -6.47 10.48
C ASN A 241 0.72 -5.90 11.85
N PRO A 242 -0.43 -6.32 12.41
CA PRO A 242 -0.86 -5.89 13.73
C PRO A 242 -0.09 -6.58 14.88
N GLY A 243 0.84 -7.51 14.58
CA GLY A 243 1.59 -8.28 15.56
C GLY A 243 1.21 -9.77 15.55
N ASN A 244 0.97 -10.36 16.71
CA ASN A 244 0.78 -11.80 16.88
C ASN A 244 -0.60 -12.30 16.39
N ARG A 245 -0.91 -12.17 15.08
CA ARG A 245 -2.20 -12.55 14.47
C ARG A 245 -2.62 -13.97 14.82
N THR A 246 -1.72 -14.94 14.64
CA THR A 246 -2.00 -16.36 14.94
C THR A 246 -2.39 -16.57 16.40
N ILE A 247 -1.65 -15.94 17.33
CA ILE A 247 -1.92 -16.03 18.77
C ILE A 247 -3.27 -15.40 19.10
N GLU A 248 -3.60 -14.25 18.51
CA GLU A 248 -4.88 -13.59 18.74
C GLU A 248 -6.06 -14.41 18.21
N ILE A 249 -5.94 -14.99 17.02
CA ILE A 249 -6.95 -15.89 16.45
C ILE A 249 -7.09 -17.13 17.34
N GLN A 250 -5.99 -17.75 17.73
CA GLN A 250 -5.99 -18.93 18.60
C GLN A 250 -6.68 -18.68 19.94
N ALA A 251 -6.45 -17.51 20.55
CA ALA A 251 -7.09 -17.10 21.80
C ALA A 251 -8.63 -16.93 21.65
N GLN A 252 -9.13 -16.68 20.45
CA GLN A 252 -10.55 -16.51 20.17
C GLN A 252 -11.25 -17.80 19.71
N MET A 253 -10.50 -18.85 19.32
CA MET A 253 -11.07 -20.12 18.85
C MET A 253 -12.09 -20.77 19.82
N PRO A 254 -11.90 -20.73 21.15
CA PRO A 254 -12.90 -21.27 22.09
C PRO A 254 -14.28 -20.60 22.00
N PHE A 255 -14.36 -19.42 21.39
CA PHE A 255 -15.59 -18.62 21.23
C PHE A 255 -16.14 -18.67 19.80
N MET A 256 -15.54 -19.47 18.93
CA MET A 256 -15.97 -19.70 17.55
C MET A 256 -16.74 -21.01 17.43
N PRO A 257 -17.55 -21.20 16.37
CA PRO A 257 -18.13 -22.51 16.08
C PRO A 257 -17.06 -23.60 16.09
N SER A 258 -17.26 -24.67 16.86
CA SER A 258 -16.34 -25.81 16.92
C SER A 258 -16.41 -26.61 15.61
N GLY A 259 -15.24 -27.17 15.17
CA GLY A 259 -15.16 -28.00 13.97
C GLY A 259 -16.16 -29.16 13.90
N PRO A 260 -16.11 -29.95 12.86
CA PRO A 260 -14.91 -30.22 12.06
C PRO A 260 -14.61 -29.12 11.03
N TYR A 261 -13.34 -28.69 10.97
CA TYR A 261 -12.85 -27.73 9.98
C TYR A 261 -12.29 -28.50 8.76
N ASN A 262 -13.18 -29.04 7.97
CA ASN A 262 -12.84 -29.90 6.82
C ASN A 262 -13.47 -29.41 5.50
N ALA A 263 -13.90 -28.16 5.46
CA ALA A 263 -14.50 -27.58 4.26
C ALA A 263 -13.50 -27.59 3.09
N ARG A 264 -14.00 -27.96 1.93
CA ARG A 264 -13.27 -27.98 0.65
C ARG A 264 -14.26 -27.71 -0.48
N GLU A 265 -13.87 -26.81 -1.38
CA GLU A 265 -14.66 -26.45 -2.57
C GLU A 265 -14.04 -27.02 -3.86
N GLY A 266 -12.83 -27.59 -3.76
CA GLY A 266 -12.15 -28.17 -4.90
C GLY A 266 -10.77 -28.70 -4.60
N ASP A 267 -10.00 -28.87 -5.67
CA ASP A 267 -8.62 -29.33 -5.63
C ASP A 267 -7.68 -28.13 -5.88
N LEU A 268 -7.10 -27.60 -4.81
CA LEU A 268 -6.17 -26.49 -4.89
C LEU A 268 -4.92 -26.84 -5.70
N ASP A 269 -4.43 -28.08 -5.63
CA ASP A 269 -3.25 -28.52 -6.39
C ASP A 269 -3.54 -28.51 -7.89
N LYS A 270 -4.76 -28.89 -8.29
CA LYS A 270 -5.21 -28.72 -9.65
C LYS A 270 -5.23 -27.25 -10.06
N MET A 271 -5.77 -26.37 -9.21
CA MET A 271 -5.82 -24.92 -9.48
C MET A 271 -4.41 -24.33 -9.60
N ARG A 272 -3.45 -24.76 -8.76
CA ARG A 272 -2.04 -24.34 -8.89
C ARG A 272 -1.43 -24.75 -10.24
N LYS A 273 -1.63 -26.00 -10.65
CA LYS A 273 -1.15 -26.47 -11.97
C LYS A 273 -1.76 -25.66 -13.11
N MET A 274 -3.05 -25.31 -13.01
CA MET A 274 -3.72 -24.47 -14.00
C MET A 274 -3.13 -23.06 -14.04
N VAL A 275 -2.87 -22.46 -12.89
CA VAL A 275 -2.20 -21.15 -12.81
C VAL A 275 -0.81 -21.19 -13.43
N GLN A 276 -0.02 -22.24 -13.13
CA GLN A 276 1.32 -22.42 -13.71
C GLN A 276 1.31 -22.64 -15.22
N ALA A 277 0.24 -23.22 -15.75
CA ALA A 277 0.06 -23.47 -17.17
C ALA A 277 -0.54 -22.28 -17.95
N LEU A 278 -0.91 -21.17 -17.26
CA LEU A 278 -1.41 -19.98 -17.93
C LEU A 278 -0.35 -19.43 -18.89
N PRO A 279 -0.71 -19.06 -20.13
CA PRO A 279 0.19 -18.33 -21.00
C PRO A 279 0.58 -17.01 -20.33
N ALA A 280 1.73 -16.44 -20.71
CA ALA A 280 2.12 -15.13 -20.20
C ALA A 280 0.97 -14.12 -20.39
N ALA A 281 0.66 -13.33 -19.37
CA ALA A 281 -0.37 -12.31 -19.46
C ALA A 281 -0.12 -11.41 -20.68
N PRO A 282 -1.14 -11.10 -21.48
CA PRO A 282 -0.98 -10.10 -22.52
C PRO A 282 -0.46 -8.81 -21.90
N LYS A 283 0.60 -8.25 -22.47
CA LYS A 283 1.05 -6.91 -22.02
C LYS A 283 -0.13 -5.96 -22.16
N ALA A 284 -0.49 -5.29 -21.08
CA ALA A 284 -1.61 -4.35 -21.06
C ALA A 284 -1.46 -3.36 -22.22
N LYS A 285 -2.44 -3.35 -23.12
CA LYS A 285 -2.50 -2.35 -24.18
C LYS A 285 -2.79 -1.01 -23.51
N GLY A 286 -1.77 -0.21 -23.25
CA GLY A 286 -1.99 1.17 -22.92
C GLY A 286 -1.41 1.74 -21.62
N GLN A 287 -0.47 1.08 -20.96
CA GLN A 287 0.49 1.78 -20.10
C GLN A 287 1.86 1.14 -20.24
N GLN A 288 2.50 1.40 -21.38
CA GLN A 288 3.93 1.54 -21.35
C GLN A 288 4.19 2.87 -20.59
N GLN A 289 4.25 2.83 -19.26
CA GLN A 289 5.24 3.68 -18.62
C GLN A 289 6.53 3.30 -19.34
N PRO A 290 7.14 4.21 -20.10
CA PRO A 290 8.38 3.89 -20.74
C PRO A 290 9.34 3.55 -19.61
N ALA A 291 9.62 2.26 -19.43
CA ALA A 291 10.53 1.79 -18.42
C ALA A 291 11.84 2.54 -18.63
N VAL A 292 12.15 3.45 -17.71
CA VAL A 292 13.49 3.98 -17.61
C VAL A 292 14.33 2.77 -17.25
N LYS A 293 15.27 2.39 -18.09
CA LYS A 293 16.12 1.23 -17.86
C LYS A 293 16.86 1.46 -16.55
N ALA A 294 16.52 0.70 -15.51
CA ALA A 294 17.27 0.71 -14.28
C ALA A 294 18.69 0.19 -14.54
N ILE A 295 19.65 0.71 -13.80
CA ILE A 295 21.02 0.21 -13.81
C ILE A 295 21.32 -0.50 -12.50
N PRO A 296 22.23 -1.49 -12.48
CA PRO A 296 22.57 -2.21 -11.26
C PRO A 296 23.02 -1.25 -10.16
N ALA A 297 22.61 -1.55 -8.92
CA ALA A 297 23.06 -0.81 -7.75
C ALA A 297 24.60 -0.82 -7.66
N ASN A 298 25.17 0.29 -7.15
CA ASN A 298 26.60 0.47 -7.03
C ASN A 298 27.39 0.45 -8.37
N SER A 299 26.72 0.77 -9.48
CA SER A 299 27.38 1.06 -10.77
C SER A 299 27.93 2.48 -10.81
N PRO A 300 28.93 2.80 -11.64
CA PRO A 300 29.31 4.18 -11.88
C PRO A 300 28.15 5.02 -12.41
N ALA A 301 28.10 6.30 -12.02
CA ALA A 301 27.06 7.21 -12.51
C ALA A 301 27.15 7.36 -14.04
N PRO A 302 26.08 7.10 -14.80
CA PRO A 302 26.08 7.18 -16.25
C PRO A 302 26.24 8.63 -16.73
N GLU A 303 26.55 8.83 -18.00
CA GLU A 303 26.34 10.10 -18.66
C GLU A 303 24.86 10.26 -19.01
N PHE A 304 24.21 11.26 -18.39
CA PHE A 304 22.81 11.50 -18.65
C PHE A 304 22.63 12.24 -19.99
N GLN A 305 21.88 11.63 -20.88
CA GLN A 305 21.49 12.31 -22.12
C GLN A 305 20.43 13.36 -21.79
N ILE A 306 20.73 14.63 -22.06
CA ILE A 306 19.81 15.75 -21.82
C ILE A 306 19.50 16.39 -23.17
N SER A 307 18.26 16.25 -23.64
CA SER A 307 17.79 16.93 -24.85
C SER A 307 17.88 18.45 -24.70
N GLN A 308 18.32 19.12 -25.74
CA GLN A 308 18.27 20.59 -25.81
C GLN A 308 16.83 21.10 -26.04
N ASN A 309 15.95 20.24 -26.54
CA ASN A 309 14.53 20.50 -26.70
C ASN A 309 13.77 20.19 -25.40
N PHE A 310 12.87 21.09 -25.06
CA PHE A 310 12.02 20.94 -23.88
C PHE A 310 10.57 20.85 -24.31
N ARG A 311 9.80 19.97 -23.65
CA ARG A 311 8.35 19.84 -23.81
C ARG A 311 7.64 20.24 -22.54
N GLN A 312 6.44 20.82 -22.70
CA GLN A 312 5.57 21.14 -21.57
C GLN A 312 4.91 19.87 -21.02
N VAL A 313 4.96 19.73 -19.70
CA VAL A 313 4.15 18.74 -18.94
C VAL A 313 3.23 19.49 -17.98
N LYS A 314 2.01 18.96 -17.83
CA LYS A 314 1.01 19.49 -16.91
C LYS A 314 0.57 18.41 -15.93
N ALA A 315 0.45 18.78 -14.67
CA ALA A 315 -0.10 17.93 -13.60
C ALA A 315 -1.05 18.79 -12.74
N GLY A 316 -2.35 18.71 -12.99
CA GLY A 316 -3.34 19.61 -12.39
C GLY A 316 -3.02 21.08 -12.70
N ASN A 317 -2.86 21.90 -11.64
CA ASN A 317 -2.54 23.33 -11.76
C ASN A 317 -1.03 23.61 -11.91
N LEU A 318 -0.21 22.59 -12.01
CA LEU A 318 1.23 22.71 -12.22
C LEU A 318 1.57 22.47 -13.69
N ALA A 319 2.35 23.39 -14.28
CA ALA A 319 2.96 23.17 -15.58
C ALA A 319 4.45 23.47 -15.51
N LEU A 320 5.27 22.70 -16.20
CA LEU A 320 6.71 22.89 -16.28
C LEU A 320 7.25 22.34 -17.60
N ALA A 321 8.38 22.86 -18.04
CA ALA A 321 9.09 22.35 -19.21
C ALA A 321 10.20 21.37 -18.77
N ILE A 322 10.23 20.20 -19.36
CA ILE A 322 11.25 19.16 -19.10
C ILE A 322 12.00 18.80 -20.37
N PRO A 323 13.23 18.28 -20.31
CA PRO A 323 13.90 17.75 -21.49
C PRO A 323 13.01 16.72 -22.19
N GLU A 324 12.92 16.78 -23.52
CA GLU A 324 11.99 15.98 -24.31
C GLU A 324 12.21 14.48 -24.12
N ASN A 325 13.45 14.05 -23.92
CA ASN A 325 13.84 12.66 -23.71
C ASN A 325 13.70 12.18 -22.25
N TRP A 326 13.36 13.08 -21.29
CA TRP A 326 13.08 12.69 -19.93
C TRP A 326 11.62 12.23 -19.78
N LYS A 327 11.42 11.23 -18.95
CA LYS A 327 10.14 10.54 -18.83
C LYS A 327 9.45 10.90 -17.52
N PRO A 328 8.25 11.52 -17.58
CA PRO A 328 7.45 11.67 -16.38
C PRO A 328 6.89 10.32 -15.97
N GLY A 329 6.90 10.06 -14.68
CA GLY A 329 6.26 8.95 -14.00
C GLY A 329 5.60 9.47 -12.73
N SER A 330 4.79 8.67 -12.10
CA SER A 330 4.23 8.97 -10.79
C SER A 330 4.56 7.84 -9.83
N ASN A 331 4.97 8.18 -8.62
CA ASN A 331 4.97 7.23 -7.53
C ASN A 331 3.62 7.38 -6.81
N GLU A 332 2.77 6.39 -6.99
CA GLU A 332 1.40 6.41 -6.48
C GLU A 332 1.35 6.33 -4.95
N GLU A 333 2.29 5.64 -4.33
CA GLU A 333 2.36 5.53 -2.86
C GLU A 333 2.71 6.86 -2.18
N SER A 334 3.64 7.61 -2.77
CA SER A 334 4.10 8.89 -2.19
C SER A 334 3.36 10.11 -2.72
N ARG A 335 2.45 9.96 -3.69
CA ARG A 335 1.80 11.06 -4.43
C ARG A 335 2.81 12.03 -5.05
N GLN A 336 3.94 11.51 -5.47
CA GLN A 336 5.01 12.27 -6.08
C GLN A 336 5.00 12.04 -7.59
N VAL A 337 5.22 13.12 -8.33
CA VAL A 337 5.55 13.05 -9.75
C VAL A 337 7.06 12.93 -9.86
N MET A 338 7.52 11.97 -10.63
CA MET A 338 8.93 11.77 -10.93
C MET A 338 9.17 12.13 -12.38
N ILE A 339 10.30 12.77 -12.67
CA ILE A 339 10.76 13.05 -14.03
C ILE A 339 12.17 12.53 -14.12
N LEU A 340 12.36 11.45 -14.88
CA LEU A 340 13.57 10.63 -14.82
C LEU A 340 14.27 10.56 -16.17
N PRO A 341 15.61 10.73 -16.20
CA PRO A 341 16.43 10.39 -17.35
C PRO A 341 16.58 8.87 -17.49
N GLU A 342 16.99 8.41 -18.66
CA GLU A 342 17.48 7.05 -18.79
C GLU A 342 18.73 6.83 -17.91
N GLY A 343 18.76 5.72 -17.17
CA GLY A 343 19.80 5.46 -16.16
C GLY A 343 19.62 6.21 -14.83
N GLY A 344 18.55 7.00 -14.65
CA GLY A 344 18.25 7.69 -13.40
C GLY A 344 17.62 6.81 -12.32
N VAL A 345 17.28 5.57 -12.63
CA VAL A 345 16.74 4.57 -11.69
C VAL A 345 17.77 3.49 -11.44
N ILE A 346 17.86 3.06 -10.19
CA ILE A 346 18.74 1.97 -9.74
C ILE A 346 17.90 0.72 -9.48
N ASP A 347 18.47 -0.45 -9.77
CA ASP A 347 17.84 -1.73 -9.41
C ASP A 347 17.48 -1.75 -7.92
N GLY A 348 16.25 -2.15 -7.61
CA GLY A 348 15.68 -2.03 -6.27
C GLY A 348 14.86 -0.76 -6.03
N GLY A 349 14.70 0.12 -7.05
CA GLY A 349 13.75 1.24 -7.03
C GLY A 349 14.32 2.57 -6.50
N GLY A 350 15.62 2.67 -6.26
CA GLY A 350 16.28 3.93 -5.89
C GLY A 350 16.35 4.92 -7.06
N ILE A 351 16.22 6.21 -6.76
CA ILE A 351 16.40 7.29 -7.75
C ILE A 351 17.79 7.86 -7.55
N GLY A 352 18.66 7.70 -8.54
CA GLY A 352 20.01 8.27 -8.53
C GLY A 352 20.11 9.60 -9.28
N ALA A 353 19.18 9.90 -10.20
CA ALA A 353 19.05 11.20 -10.85
C ALA A 353 17.63 11.45 -11.33
N GLY A 354 17.13 12.67 -11.16
CA GLY A 354 15.79 13.04 -11.59
C GLY A 354 15.19 14.22 -10.83
N ILE A 355 13.90 14.40 -11.00
CA ILE A 355 13.13 15.43 -10.32
C ILE A 355 11.95 14.75 -9.63
N LEU A 356 11.81 14.95 -8.33
CA LEU A 356 10.63 14.59 -7.56
C LEU A 356 9.79 15.85 -7.30
N ILE A 357 8.50 15.74 -7.48
CA ILE A 357 7.54 16.82 -7.21
C ILE A 357 6.44 16.25 -6.32
N GLY A 358 6.17 16.89 -5.20
CA GLY A 358 5.16 16.44 -4.26
C GLY A 358 4.56 17.58 -3.45
N THR A 359 3.63 17.23 -2.58
CA THR A 359 3.05 18.17 -1.60
C THR A 359 3.32 17.68 -0.18
N PHE A 360 3.53 18.60 0.72
CA PHE A 360 3.77 18.34 2.12
C PHE A 360 2.84 19.17 3.00
N GLN A 361 2.19 18.52 3.96
CA GLN A 361 1.32 19.19 4.93
C GLN A 361 2.08 19.37 6.24
N PRO A 362 2.51 20.58 6.59
CA PRO A 362 3.14 20.84 7.89
C PRO A 362 2.16 20.59 9.03
N LYS A 363 2.64 20.04 10.15
CA LYS A 363 1.81 19.73 11.32
C LYS A 363 1.89 20.79 12.40
N GLN A 364 3.08 21.38 12.59
CA GLN A 364 3.37 22.28 13.70
C GLN A 364 3.87 23.65 13.27
N ALA A 365 4.27 23.81 12.01
CA ALA A 365 4.86 25.03 11.49
C ALA A 365 3.89 26.22 11.48
N ARG A 366 4.38 27.38 11.92
CA ARG A 366 3.66 28.66 11.91
C ARG A 366 4.19 29.60 10.82
N THR A 367 5.40 29.37 10.35
CA THR A 367 6.05 30.15 9.29
C THR A 367 6.40 29.29 8.09
N GLY A 368 6.68 29.89 6.95
CA GLY A 368 7.14 29.18 5.75
C GLY A 368 8.49 28.49 5.94
N GLU A 369 9.37 29.09 6.74
CA GLU A 369 10.68 28.50 7.07
C GLU A 369 10.55 27.30 8.00
N GLU A 370 9.72 27.39 9.04
CA GLU A 370 9.42 26.25 9.90
C GLU A 370 8.81 25.10 9.11
N ALA A 371 7.88 25.38 8.18
CA ALA A 371 7.28 24.39 7.31
C ALA A 371 8.31 23.71 6.38
N HIS A 372 9.23 24.50 5.83
CA HIS A 372 10.33 23.98 5.02
C HIS A 372 11.26 23.06 5.84
N ASN A 373 11.62 23.49 7.05
CA ASN A 373 12.46 22.70 7.95
C ASN A 373 11.76 21.39 8.38
N GLU A 374 10.44 21.42 8.62
CA GLU A 374 9.64 20.21 8.91
C GLU A 374 9.61 19.25 7.70
N LEU A 375 9.53 19.79 6.47
CA LEU A 375 9.68 18.99 5.25
C LEU A 375 11.07 18.33 5.17
N LEU A 376 12.15 19.08 5.40
CA LEU A 376 13.52 18.53 5.37
C LEU A 376 13.71 17.42 6.42
N GLN A 377 13.19 17.60 7.63
CA GLN A 377 13.22 16.57 8.67
C GLN A 377 12.47 15.32 8.24
N ASN A 378 11.31 15.46 7.62
CA ASN A 378 10.52 14.33 7.11
C ASN A 378 11.27 13.58 6.00
N LEU A 379 11.85 14.30 5.03
CA LEU A 379 12.66 13.71 3.96
C LEU A 379 13.89 12.98 4.52
N ASN A 380 14.58 13.58 5.49
CA ASN A 380 15.72 12.96 6.13
C ASN A 380 15.34 11.69 6.91
N GLN A 381 14.20 11.67 7.60
CA GLN A 381 13.69 10.45 8.25
C GLN A 381 13.37 9.35 7.24
N GLN A 382 12.78 9.69 6.09
CA GLN A 382 12.53 8.73 5.02
C GLN A 382 13.82 8.19 4.42
N ASN A 383 14.88 8.99 4.39
CA ASN A 383 16.22 8.61 3.92
C ASN A 383 17.14 8.13 5.07
N GLN A 384 16.58 7.49 6.09
CA GLN A 384 17.30 6.86 7.22
C GLN A 384 18.27 7.79 7.96
N GLY A 385 18.03 9.12 7.91
CA GLY A 385 18.89 10.11 8.57
C GLY A 385 20.20 10.44 7.82
N GLN A 386 20.33 10.03 6.56
CA GLN A 386 21.60 10.17 5.81
C GLN A 386 21.73 11.50 5.07
N MET A 387 20.67 12.31 4.98
CA MET A 387 20.71 13.62 4.32
C MET A 387 21.28 14.69 5.24
N GLN A 388 22.27 15.42 4.78
CA GLN A 388 22.91 16.51 5.52
C GLN A 388 22.74 17.83 4.79
N ALA A 389 22.23 18.87 5.47
CA ALA A 389 22.13 20.20 4.92
C ALA A 389 23.53 20.83 4.79
N GLN A 390 23.85 21.42 3.64
CA GLN A 390 25.11 22.10 3.41
C GLN A 390 25.13 23.55 3.94
N ALA A 391 23.95 24.19 4.02
CA ALA A 391 23.77 25.55 4.50
C ALA A 391 22.33 25.77 4.96
N ALA A 392 22.08 26.92 5.57
CA ALA A 392 20.73 27.38 5.88
C ALA A 392 19.88 27.54 4.61
N PRO A 393 18.54 27.40 4.70
CA PRO A 393 17.64 27.61 3.57
C PRO A 393 17.81 29.00 2.94
N GLN A 394 17.85 29.05 1.60
CA GLN A 394 17.98 30.28 0.84
C GLN A 394 16.62 30.69 0.26
N ALA A 395 16.30 31.99 0.37
CA ALA A 395 15.12 32.54 -0.26
C ALA A 395 15.26 32.51 -1.80
N THR A 396 14.20 32.09 -2.47
CA THR A 396 14.12 32.05 -3.94
C THR A 396 12.70 32.35 -4.39
N GLN A 397 12.45 32.32 -5.68
CA GLN A 397 11.11 32.49 -6.25
C GLN A 397 10.79 31.41 -7.27
N VAL A 398 9.55 30.92 -7.24
CA VAL A 398 9.02 29.96 -8.21
C VAL A 398 7.64 30.43 -8.67
N SER A 399 7.46 30.65 -9.96
CA SER A 399 6.20 31.17 -10.52
C SER A 399 5.74 32.48 -9.87
N GLY A 400 6.68 33.38 -9.54
CA GLY A 400 6.39 34.65 -8.85
C GLY A 400 6.04 34.54 -7.37
N ARG A 401 6.12 33.35 -6.77
CA ARG A 401 5.83 33.08 -5.34
C ARG A 401 7.12 32.96 -4.56
N ASN A 402 7.11 33.44 -3.32
CA ASN A 402 8.24 33.20 -2.41
C ASN A 402 8.43 31.72 -2.16
N ALA A 403 9.64 31.26 -2.23
CA ALA A 403 10.05 29.87 -2.05
C ALA A 403 11.34 29.77 -1.23
N LEU A 404 11.63 28.60 -0.70
CA LEU A 404 12.87 28.30 -0.01
C LEU A 404 13.61 27.16 -0.74
N LEU A 405 14.91 27.28 -0.83
CA LEU A 405 15.83 26.29 -1.41
C LEU A 405 16.81 25.82 -0.34
N SER A 406 16.88 24.52 -0.12
CA SER A 406 17.94 23.86 0.64
C SER A 406 18.76 22.92 -0.23
N ARG A 407 20.06 22.89 0.05
CA ARG A 407 21.01 21.96 -0.59
C ARG A 407 21.36 20.88 0.42
N MET A 408 20.95 19.65 0.10
CA MET A 408 21.22 18.49 0.92
C MET A 408 22.24 17.59 0.20
N VAL A 409 22.98 16.82 0.98
CA VAL A 409 23.92 15.81 0.48
C VAL A 409 23.67 14.51 1.22
N SER A 410 23.68 13.41 0.50
CA SER A 410 23.58 12.05 1.01
C SER A 410 24.54 11.10 0.27
N PRO A 411 24.76 9.86 0.77
CA PRO A 411 25.45 8.85 -0.02
C PRO A 411 24.69 8.57 -1.32
N SER A 412 25.37 8.57 -2.44
CA SER A 412 24.78 8.26 -3.74
C SER A 412 24.54 6.76 -3.88
N PRO A 413 23.47 6.32 -4.56
CA PRO A 413 23.32 4.92 -4.97
C PRO A 413 24.31 4.50 -6.07
N TYR A 414 25.03 5.47 -6.69
CA TYR A 414 26.12 5.21 -7.61
C TYR A 414 27.42 4.96 -6.88
N GLN A 415 28.31 4.19 -7.52
CA GLN A 415 29.58 3.77 -6.94
C GLN A 415 30.49 4.96 -6.59
N ASN A 416 30.94 5.03 -5.33
CA ASN A 416 31.90 6.02 -4.83
C ASN A 416 31.49 7.48 -5.10
N ASP A 417 30.20 7.81 -5.10
CA ASP A 417 29.69 9.13 -5.37
C ASP A 417 28.85 9.67 -4.19
N LYS A 418 28.60 10.96 -4.18
CA LYS A 418 27.64 11.61 -3.30
C LYS A 418 26.45 12.06 -4.12
N GLU A 419 25.30 12.12 -3.46
CA GLU A 419 24.07 12.62 -4.05
C GLU A 419 23.82 14.05 -3.58
N HIS A 420 23.48 14.91 -4.51
CA HIS A 420 22.96 16.24 -4.25
C HIS A 420 21.46 16.25 -4.41
N ASP A 421 20.77 16.72 -3.36
CA ASP A 421 19.33 16.90 -3.33
C ASP A 421 19.02 18.38 -3.13
N TYR A 422 18.61 19.08 -4.19
CA TYR A 422 18.18 20.45 -4.08
C TYR A 422 16.67 20.48 -3.84
N VAL A 423 16.30 20.77 -2.60
CA VAL A 423 14.89 20.80 -2.15
C VAL A 423 14.36 22.21 -2.24
N VAL A 424 13.40 22.45 -3.13
CA VAL A 424 12.70 23.73 -3.27
C VAL A 424 11.28 23.55 -2.77
N SER A 425 10.82 24.41 -1.85
CA SER A 425 9.45 24.41 -1.37
C SER A 425 8.76 25.75 -1.60
N VAL A 426 7.51 25.68 -2.03
CA VAL A 426 6.65 26.83 -2.33
C VAL A 426 5.38 26.70 -1.50
N PRO A 427 5.04 27.68 -0.64
CA PRO A 427 3.76 27.68 0.05
C PRO A 427 2.59 27.82 -0.94
N VAL A 428 1.66 26.87 -0.90
CA VAL A 428 0.44 26.86 -1.71
C VAL A 428 -0.73 26.53 -0.78
N GLN A 429 -1.55 27.53 -0.49
CA GLN A 429 -2.64 27.43 0.51
C GLN A 429 -2.10 27.00 1.89
N LYS A 430 -2.52 25.82 2.39
CA LYS A 430 -2.08 25.27 3.69
C LYS A 430 -0.99 24.20 3.57
N GLN A 431 -0.39 24.05 2.39
CA GLN A 431 0.61 23.00 2.09
C GLN A 431 1.85 23.62 1.47
N LEU A 432 2.93 22.83 1.42
CA LEU A 432 4.08 23.09 0.60
C LEU A 432 4.00 22.25 -0.67
N LEU A 433 4.06 22.89 -1.84
CA LEU A 433 4.48 22.23 -3.07
C LEU A 433 6.00 22.17 -3.04
N TYR A 434 6.58 20.99 -3.23
CA TYR A 434 8.04 20.85 -3.22
C TYR A 434 8.55 20.16 -4.48
N PHE A 435 9.81 20.50 -4.81
CA PHE A 435 10.59 19.92 -5.87
C PHE A 435 11.90 19.42 -5.26
N ILE A 436 12.33 18.21 -5.57
CA ILE A 436 13.63 17.69 -5.23
C ILE A 436 14.35 17.40 -6.54
N PHE A 437 15.48 18.07 -6.76
CA PHE A 437 16.36 17.86 -7.90
C PHE A 437 17.51 16.98 -7.44
N ILE A 438 17.54 15.74 -7.92
CA ILE A 438 18.41 14.66 -7.44
C ILE A 438 19.50 14.39 -8.49
N GLY A 439 20.75 14.25 -8.06
CA GLY A 439 21.80 13.82 -8.96
C GLY A 439 23.13 13.59 -8.29
N PRO A 440 23.98 12.72 -8.87
CA PRO A 440 25.30 12.45 -8.34
C PRO A 440 26.23 13.67 -8.50
N GLU A 441 27.13 13.88 -7.53
CA GLU A 441 28.09 14.99 -7.51
C GLU A 441 28.94 14.99 -8.78
N SER A 442 29.37 13.82 -9.24
CA SER A 442 30.19 13.66 -10.45
C SER A 442 29.50 14.14 -11.73
N ARG A 443 28.16 14.27 -11.75
CA ARG A 443 27.38 14.73 -12.91
C ARG A 443 26.64 16.04 -12.64
N TRP A 444 26.87 16.68 -11.50
CA TRP A 444 26.14 17.88 -11.12
C TRP A 444 26.39 19.08 -12.03
N SER A 445 27.59 19.19 -12.60
CA SER A 445 27.90 20.21 -13.59
C SER A 445 27.04 20.13 -14.86
N GLN A 446 26.56 18.95 -15.21
CA GLN A 446 25.64 18.69 -16.32
C GLN A 446 24.17 18.91 -15.91
N LEU A 447 23.77 18.35 -14.76
CA LEU A 447 22.38 18.32 -14.30
C LEU A 447 21.93 19.66 -13.72
N GLY A 448 22.77 20.33 -12.94
CA GLY A 448 22.41 21.55 -12.21
C GLY A 448 21.89 22.68 -13.09
N PRO A 449 22.58 23.06 -14.19
CA PRO A 449 22.07 24.08 -15.11
C PRO A 449 20.72 23.73 -15.75
N MET A 450 20.50 22.44 -16.06
CA MET A 450 19.25 21.94 -16.61
C MET A 450 18.12 22.04 -15.57
N TYR A 451 18.36 21.64 -14.32
CA TYR A 451 17.41 21.78 -13.23
C TYR A 451 17.02 23.23 -13.01
N GLY A 452 17.96 24.17 -13.13
CA GLY A 452 17.66 25.60 -13.09
C GLY A 452 16.66 26.03 -14.18
N LYS A 453 16.84 25.55 -15.42
CA LYS A 453 15.89 25.83 -16.53
C LYS A 453 14.51 25.26 -16.24
N VAL A 454 14.44 24.02 -15.74
CA VAL A 454 13.17 23.40 -15.37
C VAL A 454 12.45 24.21 -14.29
N LEU A 455 13.16 24.57 -13.20
CA LEU A 455 12.59 25.35 -12.10
C LEU A 455 12.07 26.72 -12.58
N GLN A 456 12.78 27.43 -13.45
CA GLN A 456 12.34 28.69 -14.03
C GLN A 456 11.10 28.56 -14.93
N SER A 457 10.89 27.38 -15.52
CA SER A 457 9.75 27.10 -16.37
C SER A 457 8.48 26.79 -15.59
N VAL A 458 8.58 26.56 -14.28
CA VAL A 458 7.44 26.19 -13.44
C VAL A 458 6.36 27.26 -13.45
N ARG A 459 5.12 26.88 -13.66
CA ARG A 459 3.92 27.69 -13.56
C ARG A 459 2.93 27.01 -12.63
N ILE A 460 2.52 27.72 -11.59
CA ILE A 460 1.55 27.26 -10.59
C ILE A 460 0.27 28.05 -10.82
N GLY A 461 -0.76 27.39 -11.41
CA GLY A 461 -2.06 27.97 -11.67
C GLY A 461 -2.92 28.02 -10.39
N GLY A 462 -3.92 28.93 -10.40
CA GLY A 462 -4.88 29.13 -9.32
C GLY A 462 -4.41 30.18 -8.30
N GLN A 463 -5.10 31.31 -8.25
CA GLN A 463 -5.20 32.20 -7.08
C GLN A 463 -6.14 31.61 -6.06
#